data_f87ff1e1ed5d7fe92fa6fe08cf9bdc2a
#
_entry.id   f87ff1e1ed5d7fe92fa6fe08cf9bdc2a
#
_cell.length_a   1.000
_cell.length_b   1.000
_cell.length_c   1.000
_cell.angle_alpha   90.00
_cell.angle_beta   90.00
_cell.angle_gamma   90.00
#
_symmetry.space_group_name_H-M   'P 1'
#
loop_
_entity.id
_entity.type
_entity.pdbx_description
1 polymer ?
#
loop_
_entity_poly.entity_id
_entity_poly.type
_entity_poly.pdbx_seq_one_letter_code
_entity_poly.pdbx_strand_id
1 'polypeptide(L)'
;MKNTLLLSSLFTGLILASFSKAADPIPTEDDYYKIVKFEIPKDVVLEAGAIELTADNKLFVSSRRGEIWSIDNPFAKDLAKDAKWTRYAHGLHEVLGLASKDGWIYATQRGELTKLKDSNGDGKADIFQTVSDAWEINGDYHEYAFGSKFDKDGNVWIVLCLTGSFNSSSKYRGWCVRVNADGTFTPTCSGIRSPGSIGFNAAGDCFYTDNQGPWNGTSSLKHLLPGSFQGHPDGNKWFDLKEAKLAGPKPETPKSGSRMMIEAERIPQLMPPAIYFPYKKMGQSASGIDFDKSEGKFGPFQNQLFVADQTNSTVMRVHLEKVHGRYQGACFPFRKGFGSGNVPVMASKNGHLFVGG
;
A
#
# COMPACT_ATOMS: atom_id res chain seq x y z
N MET A 1 55.20 70.74 52.70
CA MET A 1 53.96 70.12 53.12
C MET A 1 53.04 70.12 51.89
N LYS A 2 52.92 68.95 51.23
CA LYS A 2 52.09 68.80 50.06
C LYS A 2 51.11 67.62 50.35
N ASN A 3 49.84 67.94 50.46
CA ASN A 3 48.75 66.97 50.62
C ASN A 3 48.42 66.37 49.25
N THR A 4 48.50 65.05 49.13
CA THR A 4 48.03 64.29 47.94
C THR A 4 46.69 63.68 48.28
N LEU A 5 45.63 64.13 47.58
CA LEU A 5 44.33 63.52 47.62
C LEU A 5 44.34 62.27 46.68
N LEU A 6 43.97 61.13 47.23
CA LEU A 6 43.68 59.93 46.44
C LEU A 6 42.18 59.93 46.11
N LEU A 7 41.86 60.01 44.82
CA LEU A 7 40.51 59.74 44.30
C LEU A 7 40.39 58.25 44.01
N SER A 8 39.54 57.51 44.73
CA SER A 8 39.17 56.15 44.41
C SER A 8 37.93 56.16 43.55
N SER A 9 38.07 55.78 42.28
CA SER A 9 36.90 55.58 41.37
C SER A 9 36.38 54.15 41.52
N LEU A 10 35.12 54.04 42.04
CA LEU A 10 34.36 52.77 42.02
C LEU A 10 33.82 52.57 40.61
N PHE A 11 34.32 51.55 39.92
CA PHE A 11 33.74 51.03 38.67
C PHE A 11 32.64 50.02 39.05
N THR A 12 31.39 50.38 38.94
CA THR A 12 30.26 49.50 39.08
C THR A 12 30.03 48.81 37.71
N GLY A 13 30.54 47.61 37.56
CA GLY A 13 30.32 46.81 36.36
C GLY A 13 28.89 46.28 36.33
N LEU A 14 28.09 46.77 35.37
CA LEU A 14 26.75 46.25 35.09
C LEU A 14 26.92 44.96 34.31
N ILE A 15 26.72 43.79 34.94
CA ILE A 15 26.65 42.49 34.27
C ILE A 15 25.28 42.40 33.61
N LEU A 16 25.19 42.68 32.31
CA LEU A 16 24.05 42.35 31.47
C LEU A 16 24.03 40.84 31.28
N ALA A 17 23.27 40.13 32.10
CA ALA A 17 22.95 38.74 31.85
C ALA A 17 22.05 38.64 30.58
N SER A 18 22.63 38.29 29.46
CA SER A 18 21.89 37.95 28.26
C SER A 18 21.17 36.61 28.50
N PHE A 19 19.91 36.67 28.83
CA PHE A 19 19.05 35.49 28.78
C PHE A 19 18.94 35.09 27.31
N SER A 20 19.76 34.14 26.84
CA SER A 20 19.50 33.48 25.59
C SER A 20 18.24 32.65 25.78
N LYS A 21 17.15 33.06 25.17
CA LYS A 21 15.94 32.24 25.07
C LYS A 21 16.38 30.92 24.40
N ALA A 22 16.25 29.81 25.10
CA ALA A 22 16.50 28.49 24.48
C ALA A 22 15.64 28.42 23.21
N ALA A 23 16.26 28.06 22.10
CA ALA A 23 15.52 27.88 20.87
C ALA A 23 14.42 26.84 21.11
N ASP A 24 13.22 27.13 20.64
CA ASP A 24 12.12 26.17 20.73
C ASP A 24 12.57 24.83 20.13
N PRO A 25 12.22 23.72 20.75
CA PRO A 25 12.63 22.39 20.23
C PRO A 25 12.14 22.24 18.79
N ILE A 26 13.01 21.70 17.93
CA ILE A 26 12.64 21.42 16.55
C ILE A 26 11.48 20.42 16.57
N PRO A 27 10.33 20.73 15.95
CA PRO A 27 9.18 19.85 15.97
C PRO A 27 9.50 18.52 15.27
N THR A 28 8.97 17.45 15.81
CA THR A 28 9.13 16.08 15.31
C THR A 28 7.88 15.62 14.57
N GLU A 29 7.94 14.44 13.93
CA GLU A 29 6.78 13.82 13.30
C GLU A 29 5.63 13.59 14.30
N ASP A 30 5.94 13.29 15.56
CA ASP A 30 4.95 13.05 16.63
C ASP A 30 4.14 14.29 17.01
N ASP A 31 4.66 15.48 16.77
CA ASP A 31 3.96 16.73 17.03
C ASP A 31 2.80 16.97 16.04
N TYR A 32 2.90 16.37 14.83
CA TYR A 32 1.92 16.54 13.76
C TYR A 32 1.09 15.30 13.50
N TYR A 33 1.72 14.11 13.50
CA TYR A 33 1.10 12.83 13.11
C TYR A 33 1.30 11.79 14.20
N LYS A 34 0.44 11.81 15.20
CA LYS A 34 0.48 10.84 16.31
C LYS A 34 0.08 9.44 15.84
N ILE A 35 0.86 8.44 16.22
CA ILE A 35 0.46 7.03 16.09
C ILE A 35 -0.44 6.68 17.27
N VAL A 36 -1.69 6.32 16.96
CA VAL A 36 -2.65 5.81 17.93
C VAL A 36 -2.85 4.33 17.62
N LYS A 37 -2.66 3.48 18.63
CA LYS A 37 -2.75 2.02 18.45
C LYS A 37 -4.14 1.52 18.84
N PHE A 38 -4.69 0.62 18.02
CA PHE A 38 -5.80 -0.20 18.45
C PHE A 38 -5.33 -1.25 19.46
N GLU A 39 -6.10 -1.49 20.49
CA GLU A 39 -5.91 -2.66 21.35
C GLU A 39 -6.49 -3.89 20.65
N ILE A 40 -5.60 -4.78 20.23
CA ILE A 40 -5.98 -6.04 19.60
C ILE A 40 -6.43 -6.99 20.71
N PRO A 41 -7.59 -7.68 20.59
CA PRO A 41 -8.01 -8.67 21.56
C PRO A 41 -6.94 -9.74 21.79
N LYS A 42 -6.79 -10.20 23.05
CA LYS A 42 -5.67 -11.08 23.47
C LYS A 42 -5.55 -12.38 22.65
N ASP A 43 -6.68 -12.88 22.15
CA ASP A 43 -6.73 -14.15 21.42
C ASP A 43 -6.55 -13.97 19.90
N VAL A 44 -6.32 -12.73 19.43
CA VAL A 44 -6.21 -12.41 18.01
C VAL A 44 -4.76 -12.23 17.62
N VAL A 45 -4.30 -13.06 16.68
CA VAL A 45 -3.03 -12.86 15.98
C VAL A 45 -3.36 -12.24 14.64
N LEU A 46 -3.28 -10.91 14.57
CA LEU A 46 -3.85 -10.17 13.44
C LEU A 46 -3.07 -10.36 12.14
N GLU A 47 -1.73 -10.16 12.12
CA GLU A 47 -0.92 -10.21 10.88
C GLU A 47 -1.67 -9.54 9.71
N ALA A 48 -1.95 -8.25 9.83
CA ALA A 48 -2.88 -7.54 8.96
C ALA A 48 -2.50 -7.65 7.48
N GLY A 49 -3.39 -8.21 6.67
CA GLY A 49 -3.21 -8.39 5.22
C GLY A 49 -3.82 -7.27 4.39
N ALA A 50 -5.01 -6.80 4.77
CA ALA A 50 -5.71 -5.71 4.11
C ALA A 50 -6.60 -4.94 5.10
N ILE A 51 -6.92 -3.70 4.73
CA ILE A 51 -7.82 -2.81 5.47
C ILE A 51 -8.85 -2.24 4.50
N GLU A 52 -10.10 -2.18 4.95
CA GLU A 52 -11.20 -1.53 4.22
C GLU A 52 -12.09 -0.76 5.19
N LEU A 53 -12.43 0.47 4.85
CA LEU A 53 -13.40 1.29 5.57
C LEU A 53 -14.67 1.42 4.74
N THR A 54 -15.76 0.88 5.25
CA THR A 54 -17.06 0.95 4.60
C THR A 54 -17.67 2.35 4.64
N ALA A 55 -18.68 2.59 3.82
CA ALA A 55 -19.34 3.90 3.74
C ALA A 55 -20.00 4.34 5.07
N ASP A 56 -20.42 3.38 5.89
CA ASP A 56 -20.98 3.58 7.23
C ASP A 56 -19.91 3.66 8.33
N ASN A 57 -18.61 3.80 7.95
CA ASN A 57 -17.45 3.93 8.84
C ASN A 57 -17.17 2.70 9.73
N LYS A 58 -17.53 1.51 9.30
CA LYS A 58 -17.05 0.27 9.91
C LYS A 58 -15.69 -0.09 9.29
N LEU A 59 -14.68 -0.34 10.11
CA LEU A 59 -13.36 -0.73 9.65
C LEU A 59 -13.26 -2.25 9.57
N PHE A 60 -12.85 -2.78 8.43
CA PHE A 60 -12.55 -4.20 8.25
C PHE A 60 -11.04 -4.40 8.13
N VAL A 61 -10.52 -5.42 8.80
CA VAL A 61 -9.11 -5.82 8.74
C VAL A 61 -9.05 -7.33 8.49
N SER A 62 -8.33 -7.74 7.46
CA SER A 62 -8.06 -9.16 7.22
C SER A 62 -6.77 -9.61 7.88
N SER A 63 -6.73 -10.88 8.23
CA SER A 63 -5.55 -11.58 8.74
C SER A 63 -5.02 -12.54 7.68
N ARG A 64 -3.70 -12.67 7.58
CA ARG A 64 -3.05 -13.73 6.80
C ARG A 64 -3.46 -15.14 7.24
N ARG A 65 -4.01 -15.29 8.45
CA ARG A 65 -4.53 -16.56 8.99
C ARG A 65 -5.92 -16.91 8.47
N GLY A 66 -6.47 -16.11 7.55
CA GLY A 66 -7.76 -16.40 6.93
C GLY A 66 -8.95 -15.92 7.74
N GLU A 67 -8.78 -14.87 8.53
CA GLU A 67 -9.87 -14.21 9.24
C GLU A 67 -10.11 -12.81 8.69
N ILE A 68 -11.33 -12.34 8.84
CA ILE A 68 -11.70 -10.94 8.66
C ILE A 68 -12.36 -10.45 9.95
N TRP A 69 -11.86 -9.35 10.47
CA TRP A 69 -12.38 -8.69 11.65
C TRP A 69 -13.04 -7.37 11.27
N SER A 70 -14.20 -7.10 11.84
CA SER A 70 -14.83 -5.78 11.77
C SER A 70 -14.63 -5.03 13.07
N ILE A 71 -14.42 -3.72 12.99
CA ILE A 71 -14.18 -2.82 14.11
C ILE A 71 -15.19 -1.69 14.04
N ASP A 72 -16.07 -1.63 15.02
CA ASP A 72 -16.98 -0.50 15.19
C ASP A 72 -16.27 0.67 15.90
N ASN A 73 -16.70 1.88 15.61
CA ASN A 73 -16.13 3.13 16.16
C ASN A 73 -14.62 3.31 15.96
N PRO A 74 -14.06 3.11 14.75
CA PRO A 74 -12.62 3.19 14.51
C PRO A 74 -12.04 4.60 14.67
N PHE A 75 -12.87 5.62 14.85
CA PHE A 75 -12.51 7.03 15.07
C PHE A 75 -12.75 7.50 16.52
N ALA A 76 -13.06 6.59 17.42
CA ALA A 76 -13.28 6.94 18.82
C ALA A 76 -12.04 7.58 19.46
N LYS A 77 -12.23 8.51 20.39
CA LYS A 77 -11.11 9.14 21.13
C LYS A 77 -10.37 8.14 22.01
N ASP A 78 -11.09 7.20 22.59
CA ASP A 78 -10.57 6.11 23.41
C ASP A 78 -10.82 4.77 22.67
N LEU A 79 -9.87 4.40 21.82
CA LEU A 79 -9.99 3.16 21.02
C LEU A 79 -9.99 1.90 21.89
N ALA A 80 -9.31 1.92 23.05
CA ALA A 80 -9.28 0.79 23.96
C ALA A 80 -10.66 0.47 24.53
N LYS A 81 -11.45 1.49 24.79
CA LYS A 81 -12.79 1.39 25.39
C LYS A 81 -13.88 1.21 24.33
N ASP A 82 -13.82 2.00 23.28
CA ASP A 82 -14.98 2.26 22.41
C ASP A 82 -14.89 1.51 21.06
N ALA A 83 -13.69 1.09 20.60
CA ALA A 83 -13.53 0.26 19.42
C ALA A 83 -13.91 -1.20 19.74
N LYS A 84 -14.89 -1.73 19.04
CA LYS A 84 -15.38 -3.10 19.27
C LYS A 84 -15.02 -4.00 18.13
N TRP A 85 -14.31 -5.08 18.44
CA TRP A 85 -13.87 -6.08 17.49
C TRP A 85 -14.87 -7.23 17.39
N THR A 86 -15.27 -7.56 16.17
CA THR A 86 -16.10 -8.73 15.87
C THR A 86 -15.41 -9.55 14.79
N ARG A 87 -15.25 -10.86 15.00
CA ARG A 87 -14.79 -11.76 13.95
C ARG A 87 -15.90 -11.95 12.93
N TYR A 88 -15.76 -11.22 11.82
CA TYR A 88 -16.75 -11.18 10.74
C TYR A 88 -16.75 -12.46 9.88
N ALA A 89 -15.56 -12.99 9.56
CA ALA A 89 -15.40 -14.22 8.80
C ALA A 89 -14.13 -14.97 9.20
N HIS A 90 -14.08 -16.26 8.91
CA HIS A 90 -12.91 -17.12 9.11
C HIS A 90 -12.91 -18.29 8.12
N GLY A 91 -11.80 -19.05 8.09
CA GLY A 91 -11.64 -20.21 7.20
C GLY A 91 -11.28 -19.83 5.76
N LEU A 92 -10.82 -18.57 5.54
CA LEU A 92 -10.37 -18.07 4.27
C LEU A 92 -8.86 -18.39 4.06
N HIS A 93 -8.37 -18.24 2.83
CA HIS A 93 -6.99 -18.57 2.48
C HIS A 93 -6.15 -17.30 2.23
N GLU A 94 -5.46 -16.79 3.28
CA GLU A 94 -4.58 -15.62 3.24
C GLU A 94 -5.18 -14.40 2.52
N VAL A 95 -6.11 -13.73 3.17
CA VAL A 95 -6.79 -12.56 2.58
C VAL A 95 -5.84 -11.36 2.55
N LEU A 96 -5.36 -11.00 1.36
CA LEU A 96 -4.45 -9.87 1.13
C LEU A 96 -5.08 -8.75 0.28
N GLY A 97 -6.39 -8.70 0.25
CA GLY A 97 -7.15 -7.63 -0.38
C GLY A 97 -8.57 -7.57 0.16
N LEU A 98 -9.03 -6.36 0.49
CA LEU A 98 -10.41 -6.09 0.89
C LEU A 98 -10.95 -4.90 0.11
N ALA A 99 -12.23 -4.98 -0.28
CA ALA A 99 -13.02 -3.88 -0.76
C ALA A 99 -14.48 -4.06 -0.35
N SER A 100 -15.23 -2.97 -0.26
CA SER A 100 -16.66 -2.99 0.07
C SER A 100 -17.50 -2.37 -1.05
N LYS A 101 -18.61 -3.01 -1.38
CA LYS A 101 -19.58 -2.49 -2.35
C LYS A 101 -20.95 -3.08 -2.09
N ASP A 102 -21.98 -2.24 -2.05
CA ASP A 102 -23.40 -2.62 -1.96
C ASP A 102 -23.71 -3.61 -0.80
N GLY A 103 -23.06 -3.39 0.35
CA GLY A 103 -23.21 -4.22 1.54
C GLY A 103 -22.46 -5.57 1.48
N TRP A 104 -21.63 -5.79 0.47
CA TRP A 104 -20.73 -6.93 0.36
C TRP A 104 -19.29 -6.55 0.71
N ILE A 105 -18.57 -7.47 1.32
CA ILE A 105 -17.10 -7.42 1.48
C ILE A 105 -16.50 -8.36 0.46
N TYR A 106 -15.61 -7.83 -0.39
CA TYR A 106 -14.86 -8.59 -1.38
C TYR A 106 -13.47 -8.88 -0.81
N ALA A 107 -13.11 -10.16 -0.78
CA ALA A 107 -11.86 -10.66 -0.22
C ALA A 107 -11.03 -11.35 -1.32
N THR A 108 -9.84 -10.81 -1.61
CA THR A 108 -8.88 -11.52 -2.48
C THR A 108 -8.11 -12.52 -1.63
N GLN A 109 -8.29 -13.78 -1.96
CA GLN A 109 -7.59 -14.92 -1.42
C GLN A 109 -6.50 -15.41 -2.40
N ARG A 110 -5.64 -16.35 -2.01
CA ARG A 110 -4.59 -16.88 -2.89
C ARG A 110 -5.13 -17.40 -4.21
N GLY A 111 -6.22 -18.14 -4.21
CA GLY A 111 -6.76 -18.83 -5.37
C GLY A 111 -8.07 -18.26 -5.91
N GLU A 112 -8.67 -17.29 -5.24
CA GLU A 112 -9.97 -16.77 -5.67
C GLU A 112 -10.27 -15.36 -5.15
N LEU A 113 -11.23 -14.70 -5.80
CA LEU A 113 -11.95 -13.55 -5.30
C LEU A 113 -13.31 -14.03 -4.75
N THR A 114 -13.52 -13.83 -3.45
CA THR A 114 -14.76 -14.20 -2.76
C THR A 114 -15.48 -12.92 -2.31
N LYS A 115 -16.79 -12.88 -2.39
CA LYS A 115 -17.57 -11.85 -1.72
C LYS A 115 -18.38 -12.46 -0.56
N LEU A 116 -18.46 -11.70 0.52
CA LEU A 116 -19.08 -12.11 1.77
C LEU A 116 -20.14 -11.11 2.19
N LYS A 117 -21.18 -11.60 2.85
CA LYS A 117 -22.24 -10.76 3.39
C LYS A 117 -22.75 -11.32 4.71
N ASP A 118 -23.07 -10.42 5.63
CA ASP A 118 -23.91 -10.64 6.78
C ASP A 118 -25.35 -10.34 6.35
N SER A 119 -26.20 -11.37 6.19
CA SER A 119 -27.57 -11.20 5.73
C SER A 119 -28.58 -11.12 6.86
N ASN A 120 -28.21 -11.56 8.07
CA ASN A 120 -29.06 -11.61 9.23
C ASN A 120 -28.82 -10.48 10.25
N GLY A 121 -27.70 -9.71 10.08
CA GLY A 121 -27.37 -8.55 10.91
C GLY A 121 -26.71 -8.89 12.25
N ASP A 122 -26.14 -10.08 12.42
CA ASP A 122 -25.49 -10.51 13.66
C ASP A 122 -24.00 -10.09 13.75
N GLY A 123 -23.48 -9.41 12.71
CA GLY A 123 -22.10 -8.95 12.60
C GLY A 123 -21.13 -10.01 12.03
N LYS A 124 -21.63 -11.14 11.54
CA LYS A 124 -20.85 -12.22 10.95
C LYS A 124 -21.34 -12.55 9.55
N ALA A 125 -20.40 -12.85 8.65
CA ALA A 125 -20.78 -13.28 7.32
C ALA A 125 -21.42 -14.69 7.35
N ASP A 126 -22.60 -14.79 6.78
CA ASP A 126 -23.33 -16.04 6.60
C ASP A 126 -23.49 -16.43 5.12
N ILE A 127 -23.14 -15.52 4.20
CA ILE A 127 -23.07 -15.79 2.76
C ILE A 127 -21.64 -15.62 2.28
N PHE A 128 -21.13 -16.68 1.61
CA PHE A 128 -19.83 -16.74 0.96
C PHE A 128 -20.05 -17.14 -0.50
N GLN A 129 -19.60 -16.30 -1.42
CA GLN A 129 -19.78 -16.54 -2.85
C GLN A 129 -18.50 -16.28 -3.61
N THR A 130 -17.97 -17.30 -4.28
CA THR A 130 -16.88 -17.15 -5.24
C THR A 130 -17.32 -16.27 -6.39
N VAL A 131 -16.55 -15.21 -6.65
CA VAL A 131 -16.77 -14.30 -7.79
C VAL A 131 -15.92 -14.76 -8.98
N SER A 132 -14.66 -15.16 -8.73
CA SER A 132 -13.76 -15.69 -9.75
C SER A 132 -12.64 -16.51 -9.10
N ASP A 133 -12.32 -17.65 -9.69
CA ASP A 133 -11.22 -18.56 -9.36
C ASP A 133 -10.34 -18.83 -10.60
N ALA A 134 -10.30 -17.89 -11.55
CA ALA A 134 -9.73 -18.09 -12.89
C ALA A 134 -8.19 -18.14 -12.94
N TRP A 135 -7.49 -17.94 -11.83
CA TRP A 135 -6.04 -18.14 -11.70
C TRP A 135 -5.73 -19.34 -10.80
N GLU A 136 -4.52 -19.88 -10.95
CA GLU A 136 -4.12 -21.09 -10.25
C GLU A 136 -3.13 -20.85 -9.12
N ILE A 137 -3.02 -21.83 -8.23
CA ILE A 137 -2.00 -21.98 -7.19
C ILE A 137 -1.43 -23.40 -7.22
N ASN A 138 -0.17 -23.59 -6.82
CA ASN A 138 0.45 -24.91 -6.68
C ASN A 138 0.92 -25.21 -5.25
N GLY A 139 0.63 -24.31 -4.31
CA GLY A 139 1.03 -24.46 -2.90
C GLY A 139 2.37 -23.81 -2.54
N ASP A 140 3.05 -23.15 -3.46
CA ASP A 140 4.21 -22.33 -3.12
C ASP A 140 3.79 -21.14 -2.23
N TYR A 141 4.53 -20.90 -1.16
CA TYR A 141 4.18 -19.87 -0.18
C TYR A 141 4.22 -18.43 -0.73
N HIS A 142 4.95 -18.18 -1.82
CA HIS A 142 5.01 -16.86 -2.49
C HIS A 142 3.90 -16.62 -3.51
N GLU A 143 3.04 -17.55 -3.79
CA GLU A 143 1.93 -17.35 -4.72
C GLU A 143 0.81 -16.48 -4.10
N TYR A 144 1.19 -15.31 -3.58
CA TYR A 144 0.26 -14.33 -3.04
C TYR A 144 -0.61 -13.71 -4.13
N ALA A 145 -1.81 -13.28 -3.74
CA ALA A 145 -2.70 -12.45 -4.55
C ALA A 145 -3.08 -11.20 -3.74
N PHE A 146 -2.72 -10.02 -4.24
CA PHE A 146 -3.06 -8.75 -3.60
C PHE A 146 -4.10 -8.03 -4.42
N GLY A 147 -5.09 -7.41 -3.76
CA GLY A 147 -6.07 -6.70 -4.55
C GLY A 147 -7.30 -6.25 -3.80
N SER A 148 -8.47 -6.57 -4.40
CA SER A 148 -9.80 -6.08 -4.07
C SER A 148 -9.85 -4.55 -4.04
N LYS A 149 -9.46 -3.91 -5.16
CA LYS A 149 -9.73 -2.49 -5.37
C LYS A 149 -10.61 -2.32 -6.59
N PHE A 150 -11.75 -1.66 -6.40
CA PHE A 150 -12.67 -1.35 -7.48
C PHE A 150 -12.16 -0.17 -8.32
N ASP A 151 -12.22 -0.31 -9.65
CA ASP A 151 -12.13 0.84 -10.53
C ASP A 151 -13.49 1.55 -10.63
N LYS A 152 -13.51 2.67 -11.36
CA LYS A 152 -14.73 3.47 -11.56
C LYS A 152 -15.84 2.73 -12.30
N ASP A 153 -15.49 1.68 -13.05
CA ASP A 153 -16.43 0.87 -13.83
C ASP A 153 -16.94 -0.34 -13.02
N GLY A 154 -16.46 -0.49 -11.78
CA GLY A 154 -16.87 -1.54 -10.85
C GLY A 154 -16.15 -2.87 -11.03
N ASN A 155 -15.02 -2.89 -11.75
CA ASN A 155 -14.18 -4.07 -11.86
C ASN A 155 -13.19 -4.14 -10.69
N VAL A 156 -12.89 -5.36 -10.23
CA VAL A 156 -11.90 -5.60 -9.17
C VAL A 156 -10.54 -5.89 -9.79
N TRP A 157 -9.53 -5.13 -9.39
CA TRP A 157 -8.15 -5.34 -9.82
C TRP A 157 -7.39 -6.18 -8.81
N ILE A 158 -6.60 -7.14 -9.30
CA ILE A 158 -5.82 -8.08 -8.51
C ILE A 158 -4.45 -8.27 -9.15
N VAL A 159 -3.38 -8.28 -8.34
CA VAL A 159 -2.01 -8.59 -8.79
C VAL A 159 -1.55 -9.90 -8.19
N LEU A 160 -1.00 -10.76 -9.03
CA LEU A 160 -0.60 -12.12 -8.71
C LEU A 160 0.92 -12.23 -8.65
N CYS A 161 1.46 -12.62 -7.50
CA CYS A 161 2.88 -12.85 -7.31
C CYS A 161 3.35 -14.08 -8.12
N LEU A 162 4.60 -14.04 -8.58
CA LEU A 162 5.26 -15.22 -9.15
C LEU A 162 5.44 -16.32 -8.11
N THR A 163 5.51 -17.56 -8.54
CA THR A 163 5.91 -18.71 -7.74
C THR A 163 7.34 -18.49 -7.23
N GLY A 164 7.56 -18.58 -5.91
CA GLY A 164 8.85 -18.29 -5.29
C GLY A 164 9.39 -16.89 -5.57
N SER A 165 8.61 -15.98 -6.16
CA SER A 165 9.05 -14.68 -6.67
C SER A 165 10.08 -14.74 -7.82
N PHE A 166 10.25 -15.90 -8.46
CA PHE A 166 11.26 -16.14 -9.50
C PHE A 166 10.70 -16.64 -10.82
N ASN A 167 9.67 -17.47 -10.78
CA ASN A 167 9.10 -18.11 -11.97
C ASN A 167 7.57 -18.10 -11.92
N SER A 168 6.94 -18.53 -13.01
CA SER A 168 5.48 -18.65 -13.09
C SER A 168 5.11 -20.12 -13.30
N SER A 169 4.89 -20.86 -12.21
CA SER A 169 4.56 -22.30 -12.28
C SER A 169 3.07 -22.57 -12.36
N SER A 170 2.24 -21.62 -11.94
CA SER A 170 0.78 -21.71 -12.00
C SER A 170 0.19 -20.62 -12.89
N LYS A 171 -0.98 -20.89 -13.45
CA LYS A 171 -1.64 -20.05 -14.46
C LYS A 171 -1.84 -18.62 -13.95
N TYR A 172 -1.45 -17.65 -14.78
CA TYR A 172 -1.49 -16.21 -14.53
C TYR A 172 -0.60 -15.69 -13.38
N ARG A 173 0.25 -16.51 -12.77
CA ARG A 173 1.25 -15.95 -11.82
C ARG A 173 2.20 -15.01 -12.55
N GLY A 174 2.42 -13.84 -11.95
CA GLY A 174 3.16 -12.74 -12.57
C GLY A 174 2.30 -11.80 -13.44
N TRP A 175 0.98 -11.78 -13.23
CA TRP A 175 0.04 -10.93 -13.95
C TRP A 175 -0.80 -10.05 -13.02
N CYS A 176 -1.27 -8.92 -13.58
CA CYS A 176 -2.43 -8.22 -13.08
C CYS A 176 -3.66 -8.67 -13.85
N VAL A 177 -4.73 -8.92 -13.13
CA VAL A 177 -6.00 -9.38 -13.68
C VAL A 177 -7.13 -8.48 -13.19
N ARG A 178 -8.20 -8.39 -13.96
CA ARG A 178 -9.45 -7.77 -13.55
C ARG A 178 -10.55 -8.82 -13.51
N VAL A 179 -11.33 -8.79 -12.44
CA VAL A 179 -12.62 -9.46 -12.38
C VAL A 179 -13.66 -8.38 -12.66
N ASN A 180 -14.35 -8.50 -13.77
CA ASN A 180 -15.34 -7.52 -14.22
C ASN A 180 -16.58 -7.55 -13.34
N ALA A 181 -17.42 -6.53 -13.42
CA ALA A 181 -18.64 -6.41 -12.60
C ALA A 181 -19.63 -7.58 -12.81
N ASP A 182 -19.58 -8.23 -13.97
CA ASP A 182 -20.35 -9.43 -14.32
C ASP A 182 -19.67 -10.75 -13.89
N GLY A 183 -18.50 -10.69 -13.23
CA GLY A 183 -17.70 -11.84 -12.79
C GLY A 183 -16.77 -12.40 -13.87
N THR A 184 -16.76 -11.86 -15.08
CA THR A 184 -15.83 -12.31 -16.12
C THR A 184 -14.40 -11.93 -15.78
N PHE A 185 -13.44 -12.79 -16.19
CA PHE A 185 -12.03 -12.62 -15.91
C PHE A 185 -11.30 -11.99 -17.11
N THR A 186 -10.49 -10.97 -16.86
CA THR A 186 -9.71 -10.27 -17.89
C THR A 186 -8.24 -10.15 -17.47
N PRO A 187 -7.30 -10.93 -18.06
CA PRO A 187 -5.88 -10.66 -17.94
C PRO A 187 -5.56 -9.27 -18.48
N THR A 188 -4.84 -8.45 -17.69
CA THR A 188 -4.75 -7.01 -17.96
C THR A 188 -3.32 -6.54 -18.20
N CYS A 189 -2.36 -6.93 -17.37
CA CYS A 189 -0.94 -6.57 -17.50
C CYS A 189 -0.09 -7.79 -17.14
N SER A 190 1.07 -7.93 -17.80
CA SER A 190 2.02 -9.01 -17.51
C SER A 190 3.31 -8.48 -16.87
N GLY A 191 4.20 -9.39 -16.48
CA GLY A 191 5.55 -9.03 -16.04
C GLY A 191 5.67 -8.56 -14.60
N ILE A 192 4.71 -8.86 -13.76
CA ILE A 192 4.72 -8.62 -12.31
C ILE A 192 5.64 -9.65 -11.64
N ARG A 193 6.44 -9.21 -10.66
CA ARG A 193 7.33 -10.10 -9.94
C ARG A 193 6.80 -10.48 -8.55
N SER A 194 6.88 -9.56 -7.63
CA SER A 194 6.52 -9.77 -6.22
C SER A 194 5.79 -8.53 -5.71
N PRO A 195 4.50 -8.43 -6.03
CA PRO A 195 3.70 -7.30 -5.61
C PRO A 195 3.55 -7.26 -4.09
N GLY A 196 3.43 -6.05 -3.52
CA GLY A 196 3.11 -5.87 -2.12
C GLY A 196 1.70 -5.33 -1.89
N SER A 197 1.11 -4.73 -2.88
CA SER A 197 -0.29 -4.28 -2.89
C SER A 197 -0.64 -3.58 -4.20
N ILE A 198 -1.91 -3.15 -4.31
CA ILE A 198 -2.48 -2.39 -5.41
C ILE A 198 -3.27 -1.20 -4.86
N GLY A 199 -3.29 -0.09 -5.59
CA GLY A 199 -4.09 1.10 -5.25
C GLY A 199 -4.29 2.02 -6.43
N PHE A 200 -5.24 2.94 -6.29
CA PHE A 200 -5.51 3.96 -7.30
C PHE A 200 -4.98 5.32 -6.84
N ASN A 201 -4.62 6.18 -7.80
CA ASN A 201 -4.42 7.60 -7.51
C ASN A 201 -5.76 8.35 -7.60
N ALA A 202 -5.74 9.65 -7.30
CA ALA A 202 -6.93 10.49 -7.35
C ALA A 202 -7.56 10.61 -8.76
N ALA A 203 -6.79 10.37 -9.82
CA ALA A 203 -7.28 10.35 -11.19
C ALA A 203 -7.94 9.02 -11.60
N GLY A 204 -7.88 8.00 -10.73
CA GLY A 204 -8.40 6.66 -11.00
C GLY A 204 -7.44 5.78 -11.80
N ASP A 205 -6.18 6.18 -11.96
CA ASP A 205 -5.15 5.34 -12.56
C ASP A 205 -4.60 4.34 -11.52
N CYS A 206 -4.43 3.08 -11.94
CA CYS A 206 -4.06 1.97 -11.06
C CYS A 206 -2.55 1.82 -10.92
N PHE A 207 -2.09 1.60 -9.69
CA PHE A 207 -0.68 1.37 -9.37
C PHE A 207 -0.52 0.13 -8.50
N TYR A 208 0.69 -0.44 -8.54
CA TYR A 208 1.10 -1.48 -7.61
C TYR A 208 2.54 -1.24 -7.14
N THR A 209 2.87 -1.77 -5.98
CA THR A 209 4.25 -1.87 -5.51
C THR A 209 4.84 -3.20 -5.94
N ASP A 210 6.11 -3.19 -6.36
CA ASP A 210 6.84 -4.39 -6.76
C ASP A 210 8.16 -4.48 -6.01
N ASN A 211 8.42 -5.59 -5.35
CA ASN A 211 9.59 -5.76 -4.51
C ASN A 211 10.87 -6.04 -5.33
N GLN A 212 12.00 -5.61 -4.77
CA GLN A 212 13.32 -5.84 -5.33
C GLN A 212 13.61 -7.32 -5.57
N GLY A 213 14.30 -7.61 -6.67
CA GLY A 213 14.76 -8.95 -7.05
C GLY A 213 15.01 -9.09 -8.56
N PRO A 214 15.00 -10.31 -9.13
CA PRO A 214 15.22 -10.50 -10.56
C PRO A 214 14.32 -9.61 -11.40
N TRP A 215 14.90 -8.93 -12.40
CA TRP A 215 14.22 -7.99 -13.30
C TRP A 215 13.61 -6.74 -12.64
N ASN A 216 13.83 -6.55 -11.34
CA ASN A 216 13.38 -5.39 -10.59
C ASN A 216 14.47 -4.96 -9.58
N GLY A 217 15.41 -4.12 -10.01
CA GLY A 217 16.64 -3.79 -9.29
C GLY A 217 16.48 -3.12 -7.92
N THR A 218 15.32 -2.49 -7.68
CA THR A 218 14.89 -1.98 -6.36
C THR A 218 13.39 -2.02 -6.27
N SER A 219 12.84 -1.95 -5.05
CA SER A 219 11.39 -1.80 -4.87
C SER A 219 10.89 -0.55 -5.59
N SER A 220 9.72 -0.63 -6.18
CA SER A 220 9.21 0.39 -7.09
C SER A 220 7.70 0.53 -7.02
N LEU A 221 7.22 1.72 -7.44
CA LEU A 221 5.81 1.98 -7.71
C LEU A 221 5.62 2.01 -9.23
N LYS A 222 4.74 1.17 -9.74
CA LYS A 222 4.52 1.00 -11.18
C LYS A 222 3.06 1.23 -11.55
N HIS A 223 2.84 1.86 -12.70
CA HIS A 223 1.52 2.10 -13.27
C HIS A 223 1.02 0.86 -14.02
N LEU A 224 -0.16 0.37 -13.66
CA LEU A 224 -0.85 -0.73 -14.32
C LEU A 224 -1.74 -0.20 -15.45
N LEU A 225 -1.13 0.13 -16.57
CA LEU A 225 -1.87 0.48 -17.77
C LEU A 225 -2.26 -0.82 -18.50
N PRO A 226 -3.55 -1.04 -18.86
CA PRO A 226 -3.95 -2.22 -19.62
C PRO A 226 -3.08 -2.46 -20.86
N GLY A 227 -2.61 -3.69 -21.05
CA GLY A 227 -1.67 -4.06 -22.10
C GLY A 227 -0.20 -3.82 -21.79
N SER A 228 0.13 -3.21 -20.63
CA SER A 228 1.52 -2.98 -20.25
C SER A 228 2.22 -4.23 -19.72
N PHE A 229 3.54 -4.25 -19.90
CA PHE A 229 4.46 -5.25 -19.40
C PHE A 229 5.34 -4.64 -18.30
N GLN A 230 5.39 -5.27 -17.12
CA GLN A 230 6.04 -4.72 -15.93
C GLN A 230 7.50 -5.14 -15.76
N GLY A 231 8.04 -5.96 -16.67
CA GLY A 231 9.46 -6.25 -16.82
C GLY A 231 9.90 -7.67 -16.53
N HIS A 232 9.21 -8.47 -15.71
CA HIS A 232 9.61 -9.86 -15.45
C HIS A 232 9.06 -10.80 -16.54
N PRO A 233 9.92 -11.56 -17.27
CA PRO A 233 9.50 -12.28 -18.47
C PRO A 233 8.76 -13.61 -18.21
N ASP A 234 8.84 -14.18 -17.01
CA ASP A 234 8.40 -15.55 -16.74
C ASP A 234 6.91 -15.78 -16.95
N GLY A 235 6.08 -14.76 -16.64
CA GLY A 235 4.64 -14.79 -16.90
C GLY A 235 4.26 -14.70 -18.38
N ASN A 236 5.20 -14.39 -19.28
CA ASN A 236 4.89 -14.18 -20.71
C ASN A 236 4.48 -15.49 -21.45
N LYS A 237 4.73 -16.66 -20.87
CA LYS A 237 4.22 -17.92 -21.42
C LYS A 237 2.68 -18.01 -21.44
N TRP A 238 1.99 -17.29 -20.56
CA TRP A 238 0.53 -17.32 -20.52
C TRP A 238 -0.13 -16.57 -21.69
N PHE A 239 0.63 -15.80 -22.49
CA PHE A 239 0.11 -15.23 -23.75
C PHE A 239 -0.32 -16.29 -24.78
N ASP A 240 0.05 -17.54 -24.57
CA ASP A 240 -0.41 -18.65 -25.40
C ASP A 240 -1.88 -19.04 -25.10
N LEU A 241 -2.42 -18.58 -23.94
CA LEU A 241 -3.82 -18.75 -23.59
C LEU A 241 -4.73 -17.77 -24.34
N LYS A 242 -5.94 -18.22 -24.68
CA LYS A 242 -6.90 -17.43 -25.46
C LYS A 242 -7.25 -16.10 -24.78
N GLU A 243 -7.53 -16.15 -23.49
CA GLU A 243 -7.96 -15.00 -22.70
C GLU A 243 -6.83 -13.98 -22.51
N ALA A 244 -5.59 -14.43 -22.44
CA ALA A 244 -4.42 -13.56 -22.27
C ALA A 244 -4.18 -12.62 -23.47
N LYS A 245 -4.71 -12.97 -24.64
CA LYS A 245 -4.63 -12.13 -25.85
C LYS A 245 -5.38 -10.81 -25.69
N LEU A 246 -6.30 -10.71 -24.73
CA LEU A 246 -6.98 -9.46 -24.39
C LEU A 246 -6.01 -8.41 -23.82
N ALA A 247 -4.87 -8.81 -23.26
CA ALA A 247 -3.80 -7.92 -22.80
C ALA A 247 -2.87 -7.43 -23.94
N GLY A 248 -3.17 -7.75 -25.20
CA GLY A 248 -2.37 -7.35 -26.37
C GLY A 248 -1.30 -8.36 -26.77
N PRO A 249 -0.31 -7.96 -27.58
CA PRO A 249 0.72 -8.85 -28.07
C PRO A 249 1.72 -9.22 -26.96
N LYS A 250 2.27 -10.44 -27.06
CA LYS A 250 3.32 -10.94 -26.15
C LYS A 250 4.56 -10.04 -26.25
N PRO A 251 5.02 -9.46 -25.12
CA PRO A 251 6.21 -8.63 -25.12
C PRO A 251 7.49 -9.45 -25.30
N GLU A 252 8.51 -8.83 -25.86
CA GLU A 252 9.85 -9.40 -25.88
C GLU A 252 10.46 -9.44 -24.46
N THR A 253 11.40 -10.40 -24.27
CA THR A 253 12.17 -10.45 -23.02
C THR A 253 13.20 -9.31 -22.97
N PRO A 254 13.27 -8.52 -21.89
CA PRO A 254 14.30 -7.53 -21.72
C PRO A 254 15.70 -8.18 -21.67
N LYS A 255 16.73 -7.45 -22.10
CA LYS A 255 18.11 -7.92 -21.98
C LYS A 255 18.57 -7.80 -20.53
N SER A 256 19.06 -8.90 -19.96
CA SER A 256 19.60 -8.92 -18.60
C SER A 256 20.75 -7.93 -18.45
N GLY A 257 20.74 -7.12 -17.39
CA GLY A 257 21.76 -6.09 -17.13
C GLY A 257 21.58 -4.80 -17.94
N SER A 258 20.62 -4.73 -18.86
CA SER A 258 20.31 -3.49 -19.58
C SER A 258 19.58 -2.48 -18.68
N ARG A 259 19.66 -1.20 -19.04
CA ARG A 259 18.90 -0.15 -18.35
C ARG A 259 17.43 -0.22 -18.77
N MET A 260 16.54 -0.05 -17.80
CA MET A 260 15.08 -0.06 -18.01
C MET A 260 14.64 0.89 -19.13
N MET A 261 15.18 2.10 -19.19
CA MET A 261 14.81 3.10 -20.21
C MET A 261 15.21 2.67 -21.61
N ILE A 262 16.38 2.01 -21.77
CA ILE A 262 16.82 1.47 -23.08
C ILE A 262 15.89 0.35 -23.52
N GLU A 263 15.52 -0.55 -22.60
CA GLU A 263 14.59 -1.62 -22.92
C GLU A 263 13.18 -1.12 -23.24
N ALA A 264 12.75 -0.04 -22.59
CA ALA A 264 11.44 0.58 -22.85
C ALA A 264 11.36 1.28 -24.23
N GLU A 265 12.48 1.69 -24.81
CA GLU A 265 12.54 2.15 -26.19
C GLU A 265 12.40 0.98 -27.19
N ARG A 266 12.92 -0.20 -26.82
CA ARG A 266 12.91 -1.42 -27.67
C ARG A 266 11.61 -2.22 -27.55
N ILE A 267 11.02 -2.27 -26.35
CA ILE A 267 9.82 -3.07 -26.04
C ILE A 267 8.67 -2.10 -25.76
N PRO A 268 7.77 -1.86 -26.72
CA PRO A 268 6.73 -0.82 -26.60
C PRO A 268 5.79 -1.02 -25.39
N GLN A 269 5.57 -2.26 -24.97
CA GLN A 269 4.69 -2.59 -23.84
C GLN A 269 5.37 -2.37 -22.48
N LEU A 270 6.72 -2.27 -22.43
CA LEU A 270 7.45 -2.15 -21.17
C LEU A 270 7.16 -0.81 -20.49
N MET A 271 6.63 -0.90 -19.28
CA MET A 271 6.30 0.26 -18.46
C MET A 271 7.39 0.50 -17.41
N PRO A 272 8.21 1.55 -17.59
CA PRO A 272 9.15 1.94 -16.53
C PRO A 272 8.42 2.31 -15.24
N PRO A 273 9.02 2.04 -14.07
CA PRO A 273 8.46 2.50 -12.79
C PRO A 273 8.27 4.01 -12.73
N ALA A 274 7.16 4.44 -12.15
CA ALA A 274 6.93 5.84 -11.81
C ALA A 274 7.86 6.31 -10.68
N ILE A 275 8.15 5.40 -9.72
CA ILE A 275 9.07 5.64 -8.61
C ILE A 275 9.98 4.43 -8.44
N TYR A 276 11.28 4.68 -8.27
CA TYR A 276 12.25 3.76 -7.68
C TYR A 276 12.49 4.17 -6.23
N PHE A 277 12.12 3.32 -5.29
CA PHE A 277 12.40 3.58 -3.88
C PHE A 277 13.88 3.33 -3.57
N PRO A 278 14.59 4.27 -2.93
CA PRO A 278 15.98 4.09 -2.55
C PRO A 278 16.18 2.86 -1.66
N TYR A 279 16.88 1.85 -2.18
CA TYR A 279 17.07 0.56 -1.53
C TYR A 279 17.68 0.70 -0.13
N LYS A 280 17.17 -0.04 0.84
CA LYS A 280 17.52 -0.01 2.27
C LYS A 280 17.27 1.32 3.00
N LYS A 281 17.00 2.41 2.28
CA LYS A 281 16.77 3.73 2.90
C LYS A 281 15.29 4.06 3.03
N MET A 282 14.49 3.69 2.03
CA MET A 282 13.06 3.96 1.99
C MET A 282 12.26 2.69 1.67
N GLY A 283 12.39 2.15 0.47
CA GLY A 283 11.66 0.97 0.05
C GLY A 283 12.56 -0.26 -0.02
N GLN A 284 12.29 -1.28 0.78
CA GLN A 284 12.91 -2.60 0.68
C GLN A 284 11.85 -3.67 0.41
N SER A 285 10.69 -3.55 1.01
CA SER A 285 9.51 -4.38 0.76
C SER A 285 8.29 -3.47 0.71
N ALA A 286 8.24 -2.62 -0.31
CA ALA A 286 7.13 -1.69 -0.51
C ALA A 286 5.81 -2.45 -0.63
N SER A 287 4.78 -2.01 0.09
CA SER A 287 3.53 -2.74 0.28
C SER A 287 2.30 -1.87 0.01
N GLY A 288 1.41 -1.68 0.96
CA GLY A 288 0.14 -0.99 0.80
C GLY A 288 0.22 0.38 0.14
N ILE A 289 -0.81 0.73 -0.62
CA ILE A 289 -0.92 2.00 -1.35
C ILE A 289 -2.32 2.57 -1.12
N ASP A 290 -2.40 3.84 -0.75
CA ASP A 290 -3.63 4.63 -0.88
C ASP A 290 -3.29 6.11 -1.10
N PHE A 291 -4.22 6.90 -1.63
CA PHE A 291 -4.03 8.34 -1.82
C PHE A 291 -4.75 9.15 -0.74
N ASP A 292 -4.25 10.36 -0.45
CA ASP A 292 -4.92 11.28 0.44
C ASP A 292 -6.21 11.80 -0.20
N LYS A 293 -7.34 11.38 0.35
CA LYS A 293 -8.71 11.77 -0.03
C LYS A 293 -9.42 12.57 1.06
N SER A 294 -8.62 13.12 2.00
CA SER A 294 -9.15 13.80 3.20
C SER A 294 -9.57 15.25 2.98
N GLU A 295 -9.35 15.81 1.77
CA GLU A 295 -9.63 17.20 1.44
C GLU A 295 -8.95 18.19 2.39
N GLY A 296 -7.69 17.88 2.75
CA GLY A 296 -6.85 18.70 3.63
C GLY A 296 -7.00 18.44 5.13
N LYS A 297 -7.91 17.54 5.57
CA LYS A 297 -8.05 17.19 6.99
C LYS A 297 -6.87 16.41 7.55
N PHE A 298 -6.13 15.69 6.69
CA PHE A 298 -4.91 14.97 7.07
C PHE A 298 -3.65 15.82 6.93
N GLY A 299 -3.72 16.97 6.27
CA GLY A 299 -2.60 17.88 6.02
C GLY A 299 -2.49 18.27 4.54
N PRO A 300 -1.35 18.86 4.11
CA PRO A 300 -1.19 19.43 2.78
C PRO A 300 -0.83 18.38 1.70
N PHE A 301 -1.32 17.15 1.83
CA PHE A 301 -0.91 16.02 0.97
C PHE A 301 -2.00 15.54 0.02
N GLN A 302 -3.04 16.34 -0.16
CA GLN A 302 -4.17 16.01 -1.01
C GLN A 302 -3.73 15.42 -2.37
N ASN A 303 -4.33 14.31 -2.74
CA ASN A 303 -4.05 13.55 -3.97
C ASN A 303 -2.66 12.90 -4.04
N GLN A 304 -1.79 13.05 -3.04
CA GLN A 304 -0.53 12.32 -2.97
C GLN A 304 -0.77 10.91 -2.44
N LEU A 305 0.14 10.00 -2.80
CA LEU A 305 0.06 8.61 -2.35
C LEU A 305 0.82 8.41 -1.04
N PHE A 306 0.27 7.55 -0.19
CA PHE A 306 0.97 6.93 0.93
C PHE A 306 1.30 5.49 0.56
N VAL A 307 2.55 5.11 0.76
CA VAL A 307 3.06 3.78 0.45
C VAL A 307 3.73 3.21 1.70
N ALA A 308 3.25 2.06 2.15
CA ALA A 308 3.84 1.36 3.29
C ALA A 308 5.09 0.56 2.86
N ASP A 309 5.95 0.24 3.82
CA ASP A 309 7.08 -0.69 3.65
C ASP A 309 7.12 -1.67 4.81
N GLN A 310 7.10 -2.96 4.48
CA GLN A 310 7.07 -4.03 5.47
C GLN A 310 8.41 -4.18 6.20
N THR A 311 9.53 -4.18 5.48
CA THR A 311 10.85 -4.41 6.08
C THR A 311 11.31 -3.26 6.96
N ASN A 312 11.08 -2.02 6.52
CA ASN A 312 11.52 -0.83 7.26
C ASN A 312 10.50 -0.34 8.28
N SER A 313 9.31 -0.93 8.34
CA SER A 313 8.21 -0.49 9.21
C SER A 313 7.93 1.01 9.09
N THR A 314 7.80 1.48 7.85
CA THR A 314 7.63 2.91 7.53
C THR A 314 6.45 3.13 6.59
N VAL A 315 6.00 4.37 6.53
CA VAL A 315 5.14 4.88 5.48
C VAL A 315 5.90 5.97 4.73
N MET A 316 5.89 5.89 3.43
CA MET A 316 6.46 6.86 2.50
C MET A 316 5.34 7.69 1.89
N ARG A 317 5.62 8.94 1.56
CA ARG A 317 4.75 9.81 0.77
C ARG A 317 5.29 9.90 -0.65
N VAL A 318 4.40 9.85 -1.63
CA VAL A 318 4.74 9.91 -3.05
C VAL A 318 3.94 10.99 -3.73
N HIS A 319 4.64 11.88 -4.43
CA HIS A 319 4.04 12.84 -5.37
C HIS A 319 4.26 12.33 -6.79
N LEU A 320 3.18 12.28 -7.58
CA LEU A 320 3.20 11.86 -8.97
C LEU A 320 2.80 13.00 -9.89
N GLU A 321 3.45 13.05 -11.04
CA GLU A 321 3.04 13.87 -12.17
C GLU A 321 3.01 13.05 -13.46
N LYS A 322 2.19 13.47 -14.43
CA LYS A 322 2.08 12.78 -15.73
C LYS A 322 2.80 13.60 -16.79
N VAL A 323 3.89 13.06 -17.33
CA VAL A 323 4.72 13.69 -18.35
C VAL A 323 4.71 12.84 -19.60
N HIS A 324 4.31 13.42 -20.73
CA HIS A 324 4.16 12.70 -22.01
C HIS A 324 3.36 11.40 -21.90
N GLY A 325 2.30 11.40 -21.07
CA GLY A 325 1.41 10.26 -20.88
C GLY A 325 1.92 9.18 -19.92
N ARG A 326 3.12 9.33 -19.35
CA ARG A 326 3.72 8.41 -18.36
C ARG A 326 3.84 9.09 -17.01
N TYR A 327 3.71 8.32 -15.95
CA TYR A 327 3.91 8.80 -14.59
C TYR A 327 5.37 8.80 -14.19
N GLN A 328 5.78 9.88 -13.56
CA GLN A 328 7.02 10.03 -12.81
C GLN A 328 6.73 10.79 -11.51
N GLY A 329 7.69 10.90 -10.62
CA GLY A 329 7.49 11.65 -9.39
C GLY A 329 8.64 11.56 -8.41
N ALA A 330 8.33 11.89 -7.15
CA ALA A 330 9.29 11.86 -6.05
C ALA A 330 8.69 11.13 -4.84
N CYS A 331 9.56 10.45 -4.07
CA CYS A 331 9.19 9.81 -2.81
C CYS A 331 9.89 10.50 -1.64
N PHE A 332 9.20 10.57 -0.52
CA PHE A 332 9.67 11.22 0.70
C PHE A 332 9.43 10.30 1.90
N PRO A 333 10.33 10.27 2.91
CA PRO A 333 9.99 9.70 4.20
C PRO A 333 8.76 10.45 4.74
N PHE A 334 7.84 9.72 5.35
CA PHE A 334 6.66 10.35 5.95
C PHE A 334 6.54 9.99 7.43
N ARG A 335 6.41 8.70 7.74
CA ARG A 335 6.24 8.26 9.13
C ARG A 335 6.96 6.95 9.41
N LYS A 336 7.59 6.84 10.58
CA LYS A 336 8.22 5.63 11.14
C LYS A 336 7.79 5.46 12.59
N GLY A 337 8.27 4.41 13.25
CA GLY A 337 7.96 4.15 14.66
C GLY A 337 6.77 3.21 14.86
N PHE A 338 6.37 2.49 13.82
CA PHE A 338 5.38 1.42 13.92
C PHE A 338 5.97 0.19 14.64
N GLY A 339 5.11 -0.58 15.31
CA GLY A 339 5.54 -1.73 16.11
C GLY A 339 5.85 -2.99 15.31
N SER A 340 5.49 -3.02 14.03
CA SER A 340 5.63 -4.18 13.12
C SER A 340 5.83 -3.70 11.69
N GLY A 341 6.12 -4.63 10.78
CA GLY A 341 6.20 -4.36 9.35
C GLY A 341 4.84 -3.92 8.79
N ASN A 342 4.82 -2.79 8.08
CA ASN A 342 3.57 -2.24 7.55
C ASN A 342 3.21 -2.91 6.23
N VAL A 343 2.00 -3.49 6.14
CA VAL A 343 1.49 -4.09 4.91
C VAL A 343 0.33 -3.28 4.34
N PRO A 344 -0.87 -3.23 4.91
CA PRO A 344 -1.93 -2.38 4.39
C PRO A 344 -1.77 -0.93 4.87
N VAL A 345 -2.14 0.00 3.99
CA VAL A 345 -2.32 1.41 4.31
C VAL A 345 -3.63 1.89 3.68
N MET A 346 -4.36 2.74 4.39
CA MET A 346 -5.61 3.31 3.90
C MET A 346 -5.83 4.71 4.47
N ALA A 347 -6.02 5.69 3.60
CA ALA A 347 -6.42 7.04 3.97
C ALA A 347 -7.95 7.14 4.07
N SER A 348 -8.44 7.82 5.09
CA SER A 348 -9.86 8.08 5.26
C SER A 348 -10.23 9.52 4.89
N LYS A 349 -11.49 9.73 4.52
CA LYS A 349 -12.05 11.07 4.30
C LYS A 349 -12.12 11.90 5.60
N ASN A 350 -11.99 11.25 6.75
CA ASN A 350 -12.03 11.90 8.06
C ASN A 350 -10.67 12.45 8.51
N GLY A 351 -9.62 12.30 7.69
CA GLY A 351 -8.27 12.79 8.01
C GLY A 351 -7.46 11.83 8.89
N HIS A 352 -7.70 10.53 8.77
CA HIS A 352 -6.90 9.49 9.42
C HIS A 352 -6.22 8.62 8.37
N LEU A 353 -5.02 8.15 8.68
CA LEU A 353 -4.31 7.13 7.92
C LEU A 353 -4.23 5.86 8.77
N PHE A 354 -4.94 4.81 8.34
CA PHE A 354 -4.85 3.50 8.96
C PHE A 354 -3.65 2.74 8.38
N VAL A 355 -2.90 2.09 9.26
CA VAL A 355 -1.72 1.28 8.90
C VAL A 355 -1.79 0.00 9.69
N GLY A 356 -1.58 -1.13 9.03
CA GLY A 356 -1.60 -2.45 9.64
C GLY A 356 -0.32 -3.23 9.40
N GLY A 357 -0.02 -4.16 10.33
CA GLY A 357 1.14 -5.04 10.26
C GLY A 357 1.10 -6.14 11.30
#